data_b9f6f1cc0b8bfb94c9b44d3ebce752de
#
_entry.id   b9f6f1cc0b8bfb94c9b44d3ebce752de
#
_cell.length_a   1.000
_cell.length_b   1.000
_cell.length_c   1.000
_cell.angle_alpha   90.00
_cell.angle_beta   90.00
_cell.angle_gamma   90.00
#
_symmetry.space_group_name_H-M   'P 1'
#
loop_
_entity.id
_entity.type
_entity.pdbx_description
1 polymer ?
#
loop_
_entity_poly.entity_id
_entity_poly.type
_entity_poly.pdbx_seq_one_letter_code
_entity_poly.pdbx_strand_id
1 'polypeptide(L)'
;MNGFESYGFPDGKRYNSFVGYFKRKYGERLQKIVLDAGFTCPNRDGKAGRGGCTYCDNAAFHPSYSTAGKSLHQQLDEGIEFHKVRYRTTEHYLAYFQSFSNTYAPLEKLRMLYEEALSHPQVVGIVIGTRPDCVDEEKLDYLAALAEGEILEGWSRSLSDGSERTAPIVIIEYGIESCNDATL
;
A
#
# COMPACT_ATOMS: atom_id res chain seq x y z
N MET A 1 2.75 -25.84 37.02
CA MET A 1 3.53 -24.68 36.61
C MET A 1 3.39 -24.59 35.11
N ASN A 2 2.50 -23.73 34.65
CA ASN A 2 2.11 -23.63 33.22
C ASN A 2 3.03 -22.62 32.57
N GLY A 3 4.07 -23.09 31.86
CA GLY A 3 4.90 -22.26 31.01
C GLY A 3 4.16 -21.89 29.73
N PHE A 4 3.25 -20.94 29.81
CA PHE A 4 2.86 -20.18 28.64
C PHE A 4 4.00 -19.18 28.40
N GLU A 5 4.93 -19.52 27.51
CA GLU A 5 5.81 -18.55 26.92
C GLU A 5 4.90 -17.44 26.36
N SER A 6 5.08 -16.23 26.85
CA SER A 6 4.32 -15.09 26.38
C SER A 6 4.77 -14.77 24.95
N TYR A 7 4.08 -15.31 23.96
CA TYR A 7 4.13 -14.80 22.58
C TYR A 7 3.51 -13.41 22.53
N GLY A 8 4.01 -12.49 23.34
CA GLY A 8 3.57 -11.11 23.37
C GLY A 8 4.43 -10.24 22.45
N PHE A 9 3.81 -9.54 21.52
CA PHE A 9 4.51 -8.44 20.83
C PHE A 9 4.94 -7.40 21.87
N PRO A 10 6.01 -6.59 21.60
CA PRO A 10 6.58 -5.66 22.58
C PRO A 10 5.61 -4.66 23.21
N ASP A 11 4.45 -4.41 22.58
CA ASP A 11 3.38 -3.54 23.10
C ASP A 11 2.36 -4.28 23.99
N GLY A 12 2.66 -5.53 24.41
CA GLY A 12 1.81 -6.36 25.26
C GLY A 12 0.54 -6.90 24.56
N LYS A 13 0.42 -6.72 23.26
CA LYS A 13 -0.70 -7.24 22.48
C LYS A 13 -0.50 -8.68 22.04
N ARG A 14 -1.60 -9.37 21.77
CA ARG A 14 -1.59 -10.75 21.24
C ARG A 14 -1.38 -10.79 19.71
N TYR A 15 -1.25 -9.66 19.06
CA TYR A 15 -1.04 -9.51 17.62
C TYR A 15 -0.11 -8.35 17.32
N ASN A 16 0.60 -8.42 16.20
CA ASN A 16 1.42 -7.33 15.72
C ASN A 16 0.54 -6.27 15.04
N SER A 17 0.15 -5.25 15.79
CA SER A 17 -0.68 -4.18 15.23
C SER A 17 0.11 -3.34 14.22
N PHE A 18 -0.52 -2.99 13.10
CA PHE A 18 0.05 -2.13 12.07
C PHE A 18 0.65 -0.84 12.66
N VAL A 19 -0.12 -0.15 13.50
CA VAL A 19 0.36 1.07 14.18
C VAL A 19 1.55 0.79 15.09
N GLY A 20 1.54 -0.31 15.86
CA GLY A 20 2.65 -0.68 16.74
C GLY A 20 3.91 -1.04 15.95
N TYR A 21 3.75 -1.76 14.85
CA TYR A 21 4.86 -2.10 13.95
C TYR A 21 5.54 -0.83 13.40
N PHE A 22 4.76 0.10 12.84
CA PHE A 22 5.32 1.31 12.25
C PHE A 22 5.98 2.23 13.29
N LYS A 23 5.36 2.38 14.47
CA LYS A 23 5.99 3.13 15.56
C LYS A 23 7.33 2.54 16.00
N ARG A 24 7.44 1.21 16.06
CA ARG A 24 8.71 0.57 16.45
C ARG A 24 9.77 0.67 15.36
N LYS A 25 9.35 0.51 14.10
CA LYS A 25 10.29 0.43 12.97
C LYS A 25 10.67 1.80 12.42
N TYR A 26 9.75 2.77 12.47
CA TYR A 26 9.91 4.07 11.80
C TYR A 26 9.70 5.27 12.75
N GLY A 27 9.58 5.04 14.04
CA GLY A 27 9.44 6.10 15.04
C GLY A 27 8.05 6.74 15.11
N GLU A 28 7.20 6.56 14.11
CA GLU A 28 5.93 7.25 14.00
C GLU A 28 4.76 6.36 13.58
N ARG A 29 3.56 6.88 13.72
CA ARG A 29 2.35 6.29 13.16
C ARG A 29 2.23 6.70 11.70
N LEU A 30 2.09 5.71 10.81
CA LEU A 30 1.73 5.95 9.42
C LEU A 30 0.25 5.59 9.18
N GLN A 31 -0.41 6.35 8.32
CA GLN A 31 -1.79 6.11 7.90
C GLN A 31 -1.83 5.82 6.40
N LYS A 32 -2.57 4.78 6.00
CA LYS A 32 -2.82 4.48 4.60
C LYS A 32 -3.88 5.44 4.03
N ILE A 33 -3.62 6.02 2.87
CA ILE A 33 -4.60 6.75 2.06
C ILE A 33 -4.91 5.89 0.84
N VAL A 34 -6.15 5.46 0.71
CA VAL A 34 -6.61 4.61 -0.39
C VAL A 34 -6.60 5.39 -1.70
N LEU A 35 -6.04 4.81 -2.74
CA LEU A 35 -5.98 5.36 -4.09
C LEU A 35 -6.63 4.40 -5.10
N ASP A 36 -7.34 4.98 -6.05
CA ASP A 36 -7.78 4.32 -7.28
C ASP A 36 -7.00 4.88 -8.47
N ALA A 37 -6.06 4.10 -8.97
CA ALA A 37 -5.22 4.46 -10.11
C ALA A 37 -5.73 3.90 -11.45
N GLY A 38 -6.99 3.45 -11.50
CA GLY A 38 -7.63 2.94 -12.72
C GLY A 38 -7.06 1.61 -13.21
N PHE A 39 -6.61 0.77 -12.29
CA PHE A 39 -6.22 -0.61 -12.61
C PHE A 39 -7.44 -1.50 -12.86
N THR A 40 -7.21 -2.67 -13.41
CA THR A 40 -8.19 -3.75 -13.55
C THR A 40 -7.64 -5.06 -12.96
N CYS A 41 -8.30 -6.16 -13.23
CA CYS A 41 -7.92 -7.47 -12.74
C CYS A 41 -8.12 -8.52 -13.85
N PRO A 42 -7.24 -9.55 -13.97
CA PRO A 42 -7.40 -10.64 -14.94
C PRO A 42 -8.76 -11.34 -14.89
N ASN A 43 -9.42 -11.37 -13.72
CA ASN A 43 -10.76 -11.96 -13.58
C ASN A 43 -11.90 -11.05 -14.09
N ARG A 44 -11.58 -9.83 -14.57
CA ARG A 44 -12.58 -8.84 -15.04
C ARG A 44 -12.44 -8.53 -16.52
N ASP A 45 -11.22 -8.46 -17.05
CA ASP A 45 -10.95 -8.06 -18.43
C ASP A 45 -11.05 -9.20 -19.46
N GLY A 46 -11.25 -10.42 -18.99
CA GLY A 46 -11.42 -11.61 -19.81
C GLY A 46 -10.16 -12.45 -19.99
N LYS A 47 -9.01 -12.09 -19.39
CA LYS A 47 -7.78 -12.88 -19.47
C LYS A 47 -7.88 -14.17 -18.67
N ALA A 48 -8.36 -14.15 -17.44
CA ALA A 48 -8.61 -15.31 -16.59
C ALA A 48 -10.11 -15.52 -16.32
N GLY A 49 -10.93 -14.46 -16.39
CA GLY A 49 -12.35 -14.49 -16.15
C GLY A 49 -13.04 -13.18 -16.54
N ARG A 50 -14.37 -13.15 -16.39
CA ARG A 50 -15.19 -11.97 -16.65
C ARG A 50 -16.08 -11.67 -15.45
N GLY A 51 -16.35 -10.39 -15.18
CA GLY A 51 -17.23 -9.93 -14.10
C GLY A 51 -16.58 -9.87 -12.72
N GLY A 52 -15.43 -10.48 -12.52
CA GLY A 52 -14.71 -10.51 -11.23
C GLY A 52 -15.08 -11.69 -10.34
N CYS A 53 -14.46 -11.77 -9.17
CA CYS A 53 -14.75 -12.79 -8.16
C CYS A 53 -16.05 -12.45 -7.43
N THR A 54 -16.81 -13.48 -7.03
CA THR A 54 -18.14 -13.34 -6.39
C THR A 54 -18.09 -12.61 -5.04
N TYR A 55 -16.95 -12.62 -4.37
CA TYR A 55 -16.71 -11.96 -3.08
C TYR A 55 -16.03 -10.57 -3.23
N CYS A 56 -15.66 -10.17 -4.46
CA CYS A 56 -14.94 -8.92 -4.68
C CYS A 56 -15.91 -7.75 -4.90
N ASP A 57 -16.13 -6.99 -3.85
CA ASP A 57 -16.87 -5.72 -3.89
C ASP A 57 -15.93 -4.53 -3.69
N ASN A 58 -15.35 -4.03 -4.79
CA ASN A 58 -14.48 -2.87 -4.72
C ASN A 58 -15.20 -1.60 -4.25
N ALA A 59 -16.51 -1.48 -4.47
CA ALA A 59 -17.27 -0.32 -4.01
C ALA A 59 -17.29 -0.19 -2.48
N ALA A 60 -17.24 -1.32 -1.76
CA ALA A 60 -17.20 -1.34 -0.29
C ALA A 60 -15.90 -0.77 0.29
N PHE A 61 -14.83 -0.71 -0.50
CA PHE A 61 -13.49 -0.26 -0.06
C PHE A 61 -13.09 1.10 -0.63
N HIS A 62 -13.99 1.76 -1.37
CA HIS A 62 -13.76 3.07 -1.97
C HIS A 62 -14.28 4.18 -1.06
N PRO A 63 -13.39 4.95 -0.40
CA PRO A 63 -13.78 6.21 0.22
C PRO A 63 -14.24 7.19 -0.86
N SER A 64 -15.07 8.15 -0.49
CA SER A 64 -15.65 9.13 -1.42
C SER A 64 -14.62 9.97 -2.20
N TYR A 65 -13.42 10.10 -1.67
CA TYR A 65 -12.32 10.82 -2.31
C TYR A 65 -11.55 9.98 -3.35
N SER A 66 -11.57 8.65 -3.23
CA SER A 66 -10.79 7.73 -4.07
C SER A 66 -11.58 7.38 -5.33
N THR A 67 -11.25 7.99 -6.45
CA THR A 67 -11.87 7.69 -7.76
C THR A 67 -10.86 7.83 -8.88
N ALA A 68 -10.87 6.90 -9.84
CA ALA A 68 -9.95 6.88 -10.99
C ALA A 68 -10.01 8.13 -11.91
N GLY A 69 -11.05 8.96 -11.77
CA GLY A 69 -11.18 10.22 -12.52
C GLY A 69 -10.39 11.39 -11.94
N LYS A 70 -9.80 11.24 -10.76
CA LYS A 70 -8.95 12.26 -10.10
C LYS A 70 -7.49 11.91 -10.24
N SER A 71 -6.59 12.92 -10.25
CA SER A 71 -5.16 12.69 -10.12
C SER A 71 -4.83 12.02 -8.78
N LEU A 72 -3.70 11.33 -8.69
CA LEU A 72 -3.28 10.71 -7.43
C LEU A 72 -3.03 11.74 -6.34
N HIS A 73 -2.45 12.90 -6.69
CA HIS A 73 -2.27 14.02 -5.75
C HIS A 73 -3.59 14.53 -5.21
N GLN A 74 -4.61 14.71 -6.05
CA GLN A 74 -5.93 15.14 -5.60
C GLN A 74 -6.56 14.12 -4.65
N GLN A 75 -6.45 12.83 -4.95
CA GLN A 75 -6.93 11.77 -4.05
C GLN A 75 -6.17 11.75 -2.73
N LEU A 76 -4.85 12.00 -2.75
CA LEU A 76 -4.02 12.10 -1.54
C LEU A 76 -4.44 13.30 -0.69
N ASP A 77 -4.56 14.49 -1.26
CA ASP A 77 -4.96 15.70 -0.54
C ASP A 77 -6.34 15.54 0.12
N GLU A 78 -7.34 15.13 -0.65
CA GLU A 78 -8.69 14.90 -0.14
C GLU A 78 -8.73 13.75 0.91
N GLY A 79 -7.94 12.70 0.70
CA GLY A 79 -7.81 11.59 1.63
C GLY A 79 -7.14 12.00 2.96
N ILE A 80 -6.13 12.85 2.92
CA ILE A 80 -5.48 13.42 4.10
C ILE A 80 -6.50 14.24 4.90
N GLU A 81 -7.25 15.13 4.26
CA GLU A 81 -8.28 15.92 4.92
C GLU A 81 -9.40 15.04 5.51
N PHE A 82 -9.85 14.02 4.78
CA PHE A 82 -10.82 13.04 5.28
C PHE A 82 -10.33 12.34 6.55
N HIS A 83 -9.05 11.96 6.59
CA HIS A 83 -8.47 11.26 7.74
C HIS A 83 -8.20 12.18 8.94
N LYS A 84 -7.86 13.45 8.72
CA LYS A 84 -7.72 14.44 9.80
C LYS A 84 -9.00 14.61 10.62
N VAL A 85 -10.15 14.54 9.98
CA VAL A 85 -11.46 14.66 10.65
C VAL A 85 -11.85 13.38 11.41
N ARG A 86 -11.48 12.21 10.89
CA ARG A 86 -11.96 10.91 11.40
C ARG A 86 -11.03 10.21 12.36
N TYR A 87 -9.73 10.44 12.23
CA TYR A 87 -8.70 9.70 12.96
C TYR A 87 -7.72 10.65 13.64
N ARG A 88 -6.82 10.05 14.44
CA ARG A 88 -5.71 10.82 15.01
C ARG A 88 -4.81 11.31 13.87
N THR A 89 -4.48 12.58 13.91
CA THR A 89 -3.57 13.20 12.95
C THR A 89 -2.22 12.50 12.93
N THR A 90 -1.65 12.38 11.74
CA THR A 90 -0.26 12.00 11.49
C THR A 90 0.29 12.96 10.45
N GLU A 91 1.59 13.13 10.40
CA GLU A 91 2.25 14.01 9.44
C GLU A 91 2.56 13.28 8.14
N HIS A 92 2.71 11.94 8.21
CA HIS A 92 3.12 11.13 7.07
C HIS A 92 2.14 9.99 6.77
N TYR A 93 2.06 9.70 5.48
CA TYR A 93 1.08 8.78 4.93
C TYR A 93 1.73 7.75 4.01
N LEU A 94 1.04 6.63 3.83
CA LEU A 94 1.34 5.63 2.81
C LEU A 94 0.27 5.73 1.71
N ALA A 95 0.68 5.91 0.48
CA ALA A 95 -0.19 5.85 -0.67
C ALA A 95 -0.59 4.38 -0.92
N TYR A 96 -1.86 4.05 -0.74
CA TYR A 96 -2.35 2.68 -0.78
C TYR A 96 -3.14 2.41 -2.05
N PHE A 97 -2.51 1.76 -3.00
CA PHE A 97 -3.12 1.24 -4.21
C PHE A 97 -3.88 -0.03 -3.88
N GLN A 98 -5.19 0.08 -3.68
CA GLN A 98 -6.01 -1.01 -3.18
C GLN A 98 -6.94 -1.61 -4.23
N SER A 99 -7.52 -0.79 -5.11
CA SER A 99 -8.55 -1.25 -6.03
C SER A 99 -7.99 -2.17 -7.09
N PHE A 100 -8.54 -3.38 -7.21
CA PHE A 100 -8.15 -4.39 -8.20
C PHE A 100 -6.74 -4.98 -7.98
N SER A 101 -6.00 -5.22 -9.08
CA SER A 101 -4.64 -5.78 -9.05
C SER A 101 -3.65 -4.71 -9.51
N ASN A 102 -2.99 -4.07 -8.56
CA ASN A 102 -2.26 -2.83 -8.82
C ASN A 102 -0.86 -3.02 -9.43
N THR A 103 -0.45 -4.26 -9.72
CA THR A 103 0.72 -4.58 -10.56
C THR A 103 0.32 -5.08 -11.94
N TYR A 104 -1.01 -5.16 -12.24
CA TYR A 104 -1.52 -5.64 -13.50
C TYR A 104 -1.53 -4.55 -14.57
N ALA A 105 -0.33 -4.13 -14.96
CA ALA A 105 -0.07 -3.17 -16.04
C ALA A 105 1.38 -3.32 -16.52
N PRO A 106 1.75 -2.71 -17.68
CA PRO A 106 3.14 -2.56 -18.09
C PRO A 106 3.96 -1.80 -17.05
N LEU A 107 5.25 -2.11 -16.92
CA LEU A 107 6.14 -1.52 -15.91
C LEU A 107 6.20 0.02 -16.00
N GLU A 108 6.21 0.58 -17.21
CA GLU A 108 6.25 2.04 -17.41
C GLU A 108 5.04 2.74 -16.80
N LYS A 109 3.85 2.11 -16.89
CA LYS A 109 2.65 2.65 -16.24
C LYS A 109 2.76 2.56 -14.70
N LEU A 110 3.32 1.47 -14.18
CA LEU A 110 3.54 1.31 -12.75
C LEU A 110 4.51 2.38 -12.22
N ARG A 111 5.63 2.58 -12.92
CA ARG A 111 6.61 3.63 -12.60
C ARG A 111 5.95 4.98 -12.50
N MET A 112 5.26 5.40 -13.55
CA MET A 112 4.60 6.69 -13.61
C MET A 112 3.66 6.90 -12.42
N LEU A 113 2.82 5.92 -12.09
CA LEU A 113 1.83 6.05 -11.02
C LEU A 113 2.45 6.00 -9.62
N TYR A 114 3.43 5.13 -9.39
CA TYR A 114 4.06 5.00 -8.07
C TYR A 114 4.97 6.20 -7.77
N GLU A 115 5.73 6.65 -8.76
CA GLU A 115 6.59 7.83 -8.64
C GLU A 115 5.76 9.12 -8.48
N GLU A 116 4.60 9.25 -9.20
CA GLU A 116 3.65 10.34 -8.98
C GLU A 116 3.16 10.35 -7.52
N ALA A 117 2.72 9.21 -6.98
CA ALA A 117 2.26 9.15 -5.60
C ALA A 117 3.37 9.48 -4.59
N LEU A 118 4.61 9.02 -4.84
CA LEU A 118 5.77 9.29 -4.00
C LEU A 118 6.30 10.73 -4.12
N SER A 119 5.93 11.46 -5.16
CA SER A 119 6.27 12.89 -5.29
C SER A 119 5.49 13.78 -4.32
N HIS A 120 4.36 13.30 -3.78
CA HIS A 120 3.57 14.04 -2.80
C HIS A 120 4.37 14.23 -1.47
N PRO A 121 4.48 15.46 -0.93
CA PRO A 121 5.40 15.77 0.18
C PRO A 121 5.12 15.02 1.47
N GLN A 122 3.87 14.65 1.76
CA GLN A 122 3.49 13.92 2.97
C GLN A 122 3.48 12.39 2.79
N VAL A 123 3.84 11.89 1.60
CA VAL A 123 3.91 10.44 1.34
C VAL A 123 5.33 9.95 1.56
N VAL A 124 5.46 8.98 2.47
CA VAL A 124 6.74 8.34 2.83
C VAL A 124 6.88 6.92 2.26
N GLY A 125 5.87 6.45 1.54
CA GLY A 125 5.91 5.13 0.92
C GLY A 125 4.60 4.74 0.26
N ILE A 126 4.63 3.57 -0.38
CA ILE A 126 3.50 2.98 -1.09
C ILE A 126 3.14 1.61 -0.52
N VAL A 127 1.87 1.28 -0.59
CA VAL A 127 1.33 -0.06 -0.31
C VAL A 127 0.57 -0.50 -1.56
N ILE A 128 0.87 -1.68 -2.06
CA ILE A 128 0.38 -2.19 -3.34
C ILE A 128 -0.40 -3.47 -3.09
N GLY A 129 -1.73 -3.37 -3.16
CA GLY A 129 -2.62 -4.53 -3.15
C GLY A 129 -2.63 -5.20 -4.52
N THR A 130 -2.27 -6.48 -4.60
CA THR A 130 -2.22 -7.21 -5.87
C THR A 130 -2.40 -8.71 -5.69
N ARG A 131 -2.39 -9.43 -6.81
CA ARG A 131 -2.43 -10.89 -6.88
C ARG A 131 -1.03 -11.45 -7.12
N PRO A 132 -0.71 -12.66 -6.60
CA PRO A 132 0.60 -13.28 -6.85
C PRO A 132 0.90 -13.53 -8.34
N ASP A 133 -0.13 -13.82 -9.16
CA ASP A 133 0.00 -14.06 -10.59
C ASP A 133 0.06 -12.78 -11.45
N CYS A 134 0.02 -11.61 -10.82
CA CYS A 134 0.14 -10.30 -11.50
C CYS A 134 1.51 -9.64 -11.29
N VAL A 135 2.49 -10.35 -10.75
CA VAL A 135 3.88 -9.90 -10.60
C VAL A 135 4.81 -10.76 -11.45
N ASP A 136 5.94 -10.18 -11.84
CA ASP A 136 7.05 -10.82 -12.53
C ASP A 136 8.37 -10.27 -11.99
N GLU A 137 9.50 -10.87 -12.39
CA GLU A 137 10.82 -10.47 -11.89
C GLU A 137 11.12 -9.00 -12.17
N GLU A 138 10.81 -8.51 -13.37
CA GLU A 138 11.08 -7.11 -13.75
C GLU A 138 10.37 -6.10 -12.83
N LYS A 139 9.10 -6.38 -12.46
CA LYS A 139 8.35 -5.55 -11.52
C LYS A 139 8.91 -5.65 -10.11
N LEU A 140 9.30 -6.85 -9.66
CA LEU A 140 9.89 -7.04 -8.34
C LEU A 140 11.25 -6.36 -8.23
N ASP A 141 12.10 -6.44 -9.25
CA ASP A 141 13.38 -5.74 -9.31
C ASP A 141 13.19 -4.21 -9.23
N TYR A 142 12.22 -3.68 -9.98
CA TYR A 142 11.87 -2.26 -9.89
C TYR A 142 11.42 -1.86 -8.48
N LEU A 143 10.53 -2.65 -7.86
CA LEU A 143 10.03 -2.36 -6.51
C LEU A 143 11.14 -2.48 -5.44
N ALA A 144 12.08 -3.40 -5.62
CA ALA A 144 13.26 -3.54 -4.76
C ALA A 144 14.16 -2.31 -4.89
N ALA A 145 14.54 -1.92 -6.10
CA ALA A 145 15.34 -0.73 -6.35
C ALA A 145 14.66 0.56 -5.84
N LEU A 146 13.33 0.64 -5.94
CA LEU A 146 12.56 1.74 -5.38
C LEU A 146 12.66 1.76 -3.84
N ALA A 147 12.55 0.61 -3.18
CA ALA A 147 12.67 0.47 -1.73
C ALA A 147 14.08 0.77 -1.20
N GLU A 148 15.09 0.58 -2.02
CA GLU A 148 16.50 0.88 -1.71
C GLU A 148 16.88 2.34 -2.01
N GLY A 149 15.98 3.11 -2.65
CA GLY A 149 16.19 4.52 -2.98
C GLY A 149 16.99 4.75 -4.26
N GLU A 150 17.19 3.72 -5.06
CA GLU A 150 18.00 3.79 -6.29
C GLU A 150 17.27 4.47 -7.46
N ILE A 151 15.94 4.56 -7.40
CA ILE A 151 15.09 5.05 -8.50
C ILE A 151 14.83 6.55 -8.41
N LEU A 152 14.56 7.06 -7.20
CA LEU A 152 14.15 8.44 -6.99
C LEU A 152 15.33 9.30 -6.52
N GLU A 153 16.09 9.83 -7.46
CA GLU A 153 17.26 10.66 -7.17
C GLU A 153 16.87 11.87 -6.29
N GLY A 154 17.57 12.03 -5.17
CA GLY A 154 17.34 13.13 -4.23
C GLY A 154 16.03 13.04 -3.43
N TRP A 155 15.29 11.95 -3.53
CA TRP A 155 14.10 11.77 -2.70
C TRP A 155 14.46 11.65 -1.22
N SER A 156 13.86 12.48 -0.38
CA SER A 156 13.98 12.38 1.07
C SER A 156 12.71 12.84 1.78
N ARG A 157 12.53 12.38 3.01
CA ARG A 157 11.43 12.79 3.90
C ARG A 157 11.96 12.88 5.33
N SER A 158 11.73 14.02 5.98
CA SER A 158 11.99 14.19 7.41
C SER A 158 10.85 13.56 8.21
N LEU A 159 11.18 12.66 9.13
CA LEU A 159 10.20 12.01 10.00
C LEU A 159 9.94 12.82 11.27
N SER A 160 8.86 12.49 11.99
CA SER A 160 8.44 13.19 13.21
C SER A 160 9.46 13.11 14.36
N ASP A 161 10.37 12.14 14.33
CA ASP A 161 11.48 12.01 15.29
C ASP A 161 12.74 12.79 14.90
N GLY A 162 12.68 13.55 13.79
CA GLY A 162 13.80 14.33 13.25
C GLY A 162 14.79 13.51 12.39
N SER A 163 14.57 12.22 12.22
CA SER A 163 15.36 11.42 11.28
C SER A 163 14.98 11.70 9.83
N GLU A 164 15.89 11.42 8.91
CA GLU A 164 15.65 11.57 7.48
C GLU A 164 15.61 10.19 6.80
N ARG A 165 14.62 10.00 5.93
CA ARG A 165 14.54 8.83 5.05
C ARG A 165 14.94 9.22 3.65
N THR A 166 15.86 8.45 3.08
CA THR A 166 16.36 8.63 1.71
C THR A 166 15.81 7.58 0.74
N ALA A 167 14.95 6.67 1.23
CA ALA A 167 14.27 5.66 0.44
C ALA A 167 12.83 5.49 0.89
N PRO A 168 11.86 5.33 -0.03
CA PRO A 168 10.46 5.14 0.32
C PRO A 168 10.21 3.77 0.97
N ILE A 169 9.13 3.68 1.75
CA ILE A 169 8.61 2.42 2.24
C ILE A 169 7.82 1.76 1.11
N VAL A 170 8.19 0.55 0.73
CA VAL A 170 7.46 -0.25 -0.27
C VAL A 170 6.89 -1.50 0.40
N ILE A 171 5.59 -1.70 0.29
CA ILE A 171 4.88 -2.86 0.85
C ILE A 171 4.02 -3.47 -0.26
N ILE A 172 4.14 -4.78 -0.46
CA ILE A 172 3.26 -5.54 -1.34
C ILE A 172 2.30 -6.35 -0.45
N GLU A 173 1.00 -6.21 -0.71
CA GLU A 173 -0.05 -6.99 -0.07
C GLU A 173 -0.65 -7.97 -1.08
N TYR A 174 -0.35 -9.26 -0.92
CA TYR A 174 -0.86 -10.30 -1.81
C TYR A 174 -2.22 -10.82 -1.34
N GLY A 175 -3.22 -10.76 -2.23
CA GLY A 175 -4.48 -11.49 -2.10
C GLY A 175 -4.26 -12.96 -2.50
N ILE A 176 -4.03 -13.83 -1.52
CA ILE A 176 -3.81 -15.27 -1.74
C ILE A 176 -5.14 -16.02 -1.73
N GLU A 177 -6.17 -15.47 -1.07
CA GLU A 177 -7.56 -15.93 -1.03
C GLU A 177 -7.78 -17.29 -0.34
N SER A 178 -6.85 -18.24 -0.43
CA SER A 178 -6.94 -19.56 0.18
C SER A 178 -5.56 -20.08 0.59
N CYS A 179 -5.51 -20.92 1.62
CA CYS A 179 -4.35 -21.74 1.96
C CYS A 179 -4.51 -23.19 1.51
N ASN A 180 -5.52 -23.50 0.71
CA ASN A 180 -5.79 -24.86 0.23
C ASN A 180 -5.37 -24.97 -1.23
N ASP A 181 -4.38 -25.81 -1.52
CA ASP A 181 -3.82 -26.04 -2.85
C ASP A 181 -4.88 -26.45 -3.88
N ALA A 182 -5.95 -27.15 -3.47
CA ALA A 182 -7.04 -27.52 -4.36
C ALA A 182 -7.95 -26.34 -4.74
N THR A 183 -7.80 -25.20 -4.06
CA THR A 183 -8.60 -23.99 -4.29
C THR A 183 -7.79 -22.92 -5.05
N LEU A 184 -6.48 -22.99 -4.99
CA LEU A 184 -5.53 -22.13 -5.70
C LEU A 184 -5.28 -22.66 -7.11
#